data_258c0a9458adf1e786be799e3a36bffb
#
_entry.id   258c0a9458adf1e786be799e3a36bffb
#
_cell.length_a   1.000
_cell.length_b   1.000
_cell.length_c   1.000
_cell.angle_alpha   90.00
_cell.angle_beta   90.00
_cell.angle_gamma   90.00
#
_symmetry.space_group_name_H-M   'P 1'
#
loop_
_entity.id
_entity.type
_entity.pdbx_description
1 polymer ?
#
loop_
_entity_poly.entity_id
_entity_poly.type
_entity_poly.pdbx_seq_one_letter_code
_entity_poly.pdbx_strand_id
1 'polypeptide(L)'
;MANILLRDNPLNVQHWRRYIEREIGFVLPDVQLQWLMNAVVQTATAHKLTVFQLWMTLPTNSELRQQLFDAVIIPETRFFRHIPSIDFVTEFALQRYKQAENTGSCDDECFRVWSVGCASGQEVWTLAMSLASEQLKNFEILGTDVSEKALEKARLGQYDKRQRCTIPQHFQKFTQPVESNDDLSDIVGSPKNKGSDGIEHDRNSPSHWQVAPLLRSHVNFVWHNVFTQEKPTSDLQQVIICQNMLLYFRKFDQRDILKRLSAQCAVGGYLVLAPGEALFWRPSNMRRIVHSQINVWQKISA
;
A
#
# COMPACT_ATOMS: atom_id res chain seq x y z
N MET A 1 15.88 26.72 15.11
CA MET A 1 14.54 27.22 14.77
C MET A 1 13.41 26.30 15.25
N ALA A 2 13.51 24.96 15.13
CA ALA A 2 12.47 24.03 15.60
C ALA A 2 12.08 24.19 17.09
N ASN A 3 13.02 24.49 17.97
CA ASN A 3 12.78 24.67 19.42
C ASN A 3 11.97 25.93 19.80
N ILE A 4 11.89 26.93 18.93
CA ILE A 4 11.14 28.17 19.20
C ILE A 4 9.65 27.98 18.87
N LEU A 5 9.34 27.24 17.81
CA LEU A 5 7.96 26.95 17.38
C LEU A 5 7.19 26.05 18.37
N LEU A 6 7.89 25.29 19.21
CA LEU A 6 7.28 24.42 20.21
C LEU A 6 7.00 25.13 21.55
N ARG A 7 7.68 26.25 21.86
CA ARG A 7 7.55 26.95 23.16
C ARG A 7 6.19 27.65 23.35
N ASP A 8 5.56 28.09 22.25
CA ASP A 8 4.28 28.83 22.31
C ASP A 8 3.09 27.93 21.88
N ASN A 9 3.29 26.64 21.81
CA ASN A 9 2.23 25.70 21.39
C ASN A 9 1.49 25.16 22.63
N PRO A 10 0.21 25.54 22.86
CA PRO A 10 -0.60 24.99 23.95
C PRO A 10 -0.94 23.51 23.73
N LEU A 11 -0.70 22.97 22.53
CA LEU A 11 -0.99 21.60 22.17
C LEU A 11 0.25 20.73 22.44
N ASN A 12 0.12 19.79 23.35
CA ASN A 12 1.16 18.78 23.58
C ASN A 12 1.04 17.63 22.55
N VAL A 13 2.07 16.79 22.50
CA VAL A 13 2.13 15.64 21.59
C VAL A 13 0.93 14.70 21.72
N GLN A 14 0.31 14.61 22.89
CA GLN A 14 -0.84 13.75 23.13
C GLN A 14 -2.11 14.22 22.43
N HIS A 15 -2.27 15.52 22.17
CA HIS A 15 -3.38 16.05 21.37
C HIS A 15 -3.23 15.59 19.90
N TRP A 16 -2.02 15.68 19.36
CA TRP A 16 -1.71 15.23 18.00
C TRP A 16 -1.87 13.72 17.84
N ARG A 17 -1.38 12.95 18.82
CA ARG A 17 -1.58 11.49 18.84
C ARG A 17 -3.05 11.10 18.80
N ARG A 18 -3.89 11.72 19.67
CA ARG A 18 -5.33 11.47 19.71
C ARG A 18 -6.03 11.91 18.43
N TYR A 19 -5.56 13.00 17.81
CA TYR A 19 -6.09 13.44 16.53
C TYR A 19 -5.86 12.39 15.44
N ILE A 20 -4.64 11.92 15.26
CA ILE A 20 -4.29 10.87 14.28
C ILE A 20 -5.08 9.59 14.55
N GLU A 21 -5.15 9.18 15.81
CA GLU A 21 -5.90 8.00 16.22
C GLU A 21 -7.41 8.12 15.91
N ARG A 22 -8.00 9.28 16.12
CA ARG A 22 -9.41 9.52 15.82
C ARG A 22 -9.71 9.54 14.31
N GLU A 23 -8.85 10.15 13.52
CA GLU A 23 -9.08 10.37 12.09
C GLU A 23 -8.79 9.12 11.24
N ILE A 24 -7.71 8.41 11.53
CA ILE A 24 -7.25 7.26 10.73
C ILE A 24 -7.05 5.96 11.55
N GLY A 25 -7.34 5.98 12.83
CA GLY A 25 -7.24 4.79 13.71
C GLY A 25 -5.83 4.41 14.11
N PHE A 26 -4.79 5.12 13.67
CA PHE A 26 -3.40 4.76 13.94
C PHE A 26 -3.00 5.03 15.38
N VAL A 27 -2.63 3.97 16.09
CA VAL A 27 -2.08 4.03 17.45
C VAL A 27 -0.56 4.09 17.37
N LEU A 28 -0.04 5.29 17.50
CA LEU A 28 1.40 5.53 17.49
C LEU A 28 2.01 5.13 18.85
N PRO A 29 2.99 4.20 18.89
CA PRO A 29 3.71 3.89 20.13
C PRO A 29 4.55 5.08 20.59
N ASP A 30 4.89 5.12 21.88
CA ASP A 30 5.61 6.24 22.48
C ASP A 30 6.96 6.54 21.81
N VAL A 31 7.63 5.52 21.31
CA VAL A 31 8.89 5.67 20.55
C VAL A 31 8.73 6.46 19.24
N GLN A 32 7.52 6.56 18.70
CA GLN A 32 7.22 7.31 17.47
C GLN A 32 6.68 8.72 17.73
N LEU A 33 6.53 9.15 18.97
CA LEU A 33 5.98 10.47 19.28
C LEU A 33 6.88 11.61 18.76
N GLN A 34 8.20 11.42 18.77
CA GLN A 34 9.11 12.40 18.18
C GLN A 34 8.93 12.51 16.66
N TRP A 35 8.72 11.36 16.01
CA TRP A 35 8.38 11.30 14.57
C TRP A 35 7.08 12.07 14.28
N LEU A 36 6.03 11.85 15.06
CA LEU A 36 4.77 12.57 14.94
C LEU A 36 4.99 14.08 15.04
N MET A 37 5.72 14.55 16.04
CA MET A 37 5.98 15.98 16.20
C MET A 37 6.81 16.57 15.05
N ASN A 38 7.76 15.82 14.53
CA ASN A 38 8.51 16.22 13.34
C ASN A 38 7.59 16.37 12.12
N ALA A 39 6.69 15.41 11.90
CA ALA A 39 5.70 15.49 10.82
C ALA A 39 4.79 16.70 10.95
N VAL A 40 4.28 16.99 12.17
CA VAL A 40 3.47 18.17 12.45
C VAL A 40 4.22 19.47 12.15
N VAL A 41 5.47 19.60 12.62
CA VAL A 41 6.31 20.78 12.38
C VAL A 41 6.64 20.95 10.91
N GLN A 42 6.98 19.88 10.21
CA GLN A 42 7.26 19.91 8.78
C GLN A 42 6.03 20.35 7.97
N THR A 43 4.85 19.79 8.27
CA THR A 43 3.60 20.18 7.61
C THR A 43 3.28 21.66 7.87
N ALA A 44 3.38 22.12 9.11
CA ALA A 44 3.15 23.53 9.44
C ALA A 44 4.14 24.45 8.70
N THR A 45 5.43 24.11 8.70
CA THR A 45 6.48 24.90 8.04
C THR A 45 6.28 24.98 6.53
N ALA A 46 5.92 23.87 5.88
CA ALA A 46 5.68 23.83 4.43
C ALA A 46 4.57 24.81 4.01
N HIS A 47 3.59 25.04 4.89
CA HIS A 47 2.47 25.98 4.65
C HIS A 47 2.66 27.35 5.31
N LYS A 48 3.84 27.64 5.85
CA LYS A 48 4.13 28.92 6.56
C LYS A 48 3.17 29.18 7.72
N LEU A 49 2.71 28.11 8.39
CA LEU A 49 1.82 28.16 9.55
C LEU A 49 2.62 27.90 10.83
N THR A 50 2.12 28.43 11.96
CA THR A 50 2.49 27.92 13.27
C THR A 50 1.81 26.59 13.52
N VAL A 51 2.33 25.78 14.46
CA VAL A 51 1.69 24.50 14.84
C VAL A 51 0.27 24.70 15.36
N PHE A 52 -0.01 25.84 16.03
CA PHE A 52 -1.36 26.20 16.47
C PHE A 52 -2.28 26.55 15.28
N GLN A 53 -1.80 27.34 14.33
CA GLN A 53 -2.57 27.65 13.10
C GLN A 53 -2.85 26.40 12.29
N LEU A 54 -1.87 25.49 12.17
CA LEU A 54 -2.10 24.18 11.55
C LEU A 54 -3.30 23.47 12.20
N TRP A 55 -3.26 23.33 13.55
CA TRP A 55 -4.35 22.69 14.30
C TRP A 55 -5.73 23.29 14.00
N MET A 56 -5.81 24.62 14.02
CA MET A 56 -7.07 25.34 13.77
C MET A 56 -7.58 25.20 12.34
N THR A 57 -6.69 24.93 11.38
CA THR A 57 -7.04 24.85 9.96
C THR A 57 -7.43 23.43 9.53
N LEU A 58 -6.91 22.38 10.18
CA LEU A 58 -7.16 20.99 9.82
C LEU A 58 -8.65 20.61 9.68
N PRO A 59 -9.59 21.05 10.52
CA PRO A 59 -11.00 20.67 10.40
C PRO A 59 -11.65 21.09 9.09
N THR A 60 -11.21 22.21 8.51
CA THR A 60 -11.81 22.82 7.31
C THR A 60 -10.98 22.63 6.03
N ASN A 61 -9.75 22.15 6.15
CA ASN A 61 -8.84 21.97 5.02
C ASN A 61 -8.45 20.50 4.86
N SER A 62 -9.14 19.82 3.93
CA SER A 62 -8.91 18.39 3.66
C SER A 62 -7.53 18.10 3.06
N GLU A 63 -7.00 19.00 2.22
CA GLU A 63 -5.69 18.86 1.62
C GLU A 63 -4.58 18.91 2.68
N LEU A 64 -4.63 19.91 3.56
CA LEU A 64 -3.67 20.06 4.65
C LEU A 64 -3.72 18.87 5.62
N ARG A 65 -4.93 18.35 5.88
CA ARG A 65 -5.15 17.14 6.67
C ARG A 65 -4.50 15.92 6.02
N GLN A 66 -4.69 15.76 4.70
CA GLN A 66 -4.09 14.66 3.93
C GLN A 66 -2.55 14.73 3.97
N GLN A 67 -1.98 15.92 3.79
CA GLN A 67 -0.53 16.10 3.84
C GLN A 67 0.05 15.76 5.24
N LEU A 68 -0.69 16.06 6.31
CA LEU A 68 -0.30 15.63 7.66
C LEU A 68 -0.33 14.10 7.78
N PHE A 69 -1.35 13.42 7.26
CA PHE A 69 -1.41 11.96 7.27
C PHE A 69 -0.25 11.36 6.46
N ASP A 70 0.02 11.87 5.27
CA ASP A 70 1.15 11.46 4.44
C ASP A 70 2.52 11.63 5.12
N ALA A 71 2.66 12.65 5.99
CA ALA A 71 3.89 12.89 6.75
C ALA A 71 4.02 11.97 7.98
N VAL A 72 2.89 11.51 8.56
CA VAL A 72 2.86 10.64 9.74
C VAL A 72 2.99 9.17 9.37
N ILE A 73 2.42 8.76 8.22
CA ILE A 73 2.43 7.37 7.77
C ILE A 73 3.79 7.03 7.18
N ILE A 74 4.36 5.90 7.61
CA ILE A 74 5.59 5.36 7.05
C ILE A 74 5.21 4.19 6.14
N PRO A 75 5.21 4.37 4.81
CA PRO A 75 4.84 3.32 3.86
C PRO A 75 6.00 2.33 3.70
N GLU A 76 6.06 1.32 4.56
CA GLU A 76 7.07 0.25 4.44
C GLU A 76 6.53 -0.90 3.62
N THR A 77 6.99 -1.04 2.38
CA THR A 77 6.58 -2.09 1.45
C THR A 77 7.72 -2.46 0.50
N ARG A 78 7.67 -3.69 -0.04
CA ARG A 78 8.61 -4.18 -1.05
C ARG A 78 7.95 -5.18 -1.99
N PHE A 79 8.48 -5.33 -3.18
CA PHE A 79 8.07 -6.38 -4.11
C PHE A 79 8.31 -7.77 -3.51
N PHE A 80 7.38 -8.70 -3.74
CA PHE A 80 7.47 -10.10 -3.29
C PHE A 80 7.75 -10.24 -1.79
N ARG A 81 7.17 -9.35 -0.96
CA ARG A 81 7.40 -9.32 0.49
C ARG A 81 7.04 -10.62 1.18
N HIS A 82 5.94 -11.26 0.77
CA HIS A 82 5.47 -12.51 1.34
C HIS A 82 5.01 -13.46 0.22
N ILE A 83 5.98 -14.13 -0.39
CA ILE A 83 5.78 -15.04 -1.53
C ILE A 83 4.67 -16.07 -1.28
N PRO A 84 4.58 -16.77 -0.11
CA PRO A 84 3.54 -17.75 0.11
C PRO A 84 2.10 -17.20 -0.02
N SER A 85 1.87 -15.94 0.32
CA SER A 85 0.54 -15.32 0.12
C SER A 85 0.26 -15.03 -1.35
N ILE A 86 1.27 -14.62 -2.11
CA ILE A 86 1.15 -14.37 -3.55
C ILE A 86 0.87 -15.67 -4.28
N ASP A 87 1.63 -16.73 -3.98
CA ASP A 87 1.44 -18.07 -4.57
C ASP A 87 0.04 -18.60 -4.29
N PHE A 88 -0.43 -18.48 -3.04
CA PHE A 88 -1.78 -18.88 -2.66
C PHE A 88 -2.86 -18.19 -3.51
N VAL A 89 -2.75 -16.86 -3.70
CA VAL A 89 -3.70 -16.11 -4.52
C VAL A 89 -3.66 -16.56 -5.98
N THR A 90 -2.46 -16.76 -6.52
CA THR A 90 -2.25 -17.18 -7.90
C THR A 90 -2.81 -18.59 -8.14
N GLU A 91 -2.53 -19.52 -7.23
CA GLU A 91 -3.08 -20.88 -7.29
C GLU A 91 -4.60 -20.91 -7.22
N PHE A 92 -5.19 -20.09 -6.32
CA PHE A 92 -6.64 -19.98 -6.20
C PHE A 92 -7.27 -19.41 -7.49
N ALA A 93 -6.68 -18.39 -8.08
CA ALA A 93 -7.11 -17.85 -9.37
C ALA A 93 -7.08 -18.94 -10.47
N LEU A 94 -5.96 -19.66 -10.60
CA LEU A 94 -5.82 -20.76 -11.56
C LEU A 94 -6.86 -21.87 -11.38
N GLN A 95 -7.16 -22.24 -10.13
CA GLN A 95 -8.18 -23.25 -9.84
C GLN A 95 -9.56 -22.78 -10.30
N ARG A 96 -9.93 -21.51 -10.06
CA ARG A 96 -11.21 -20.96 -10.53
C ARG A 96 -11.30 -20.94 -12.05
N TYR A 97 -10.26 -20.49 -12.74
CA TYR A 97 -10.23 -20.50 -14.21
C TYR A 97 -10.41 -21.91 -14.78
N LYS A 98 -9.68 -22.91 -14.27
CA LYS A 98 -9.82 -24.31 -14.69
C LYS A 98 -11.21 -24.88 -14.43
N GLN A 99 -11.86 -24.49 -13.32
CA GLN A 99 -13.22 -24.91 -13.02
C GLN A 99 -14.22 -24.31 -14.01
N ALA A 100 -14.10 -23.02 -14.34
CA ALA A 100 -14.96 -22.37 -15.33
C ALA A 100 -14.82 -23.01 -16.72
N GLU A 101 -13.60 -23.31 -17.18
CA GLU A 101 -13.33 -23.99 -18.43
C GLU A 101 -13.99 -25.38 -18.46
N ASN A 102 -13.88 -26.18 -17.39
CA ASN A 102 -14.42 -27.56 -17.32
C ASN A 102 -15.95 -27.59 -17.25
N THR A 103 -16.59 -26.56 -16.72
CA THR A 103 -18.06 -26.52 -16.62
C THR A 103 -18.74 -25.93 -17.85
N GLY A 104 -17.96 -25.46 -18.83
CA GLY A 104 -18.48 -24.75 -20.00
C GLY A 104 -19.26 -23.49 -19.60
N SER A 105 -19.12 -23.08 -18.36
CA SER A 105 -19.66 -21.81 -17.87
C SER A 105 -18.91 -20.71 -18.61
N CYS A 106 -19.62 -19.98 -19.45
CA CYS A 106 -19.12 -18.71 -20.00
C CYS A 106 -19.06 -17.63 -18.91
N ASP A 107 -18.86 -18.03 -17.66
CA ASP A 107 -18.61 -17.09 -16.59
C ASP A 107 -17.21 -16.51 -16.80
N ASP A 108 -17.19 -15.52 -17.68
CA ASP A 108 -16.12 -14.54 -17.85
C ASP A 108 -16.05 -13.64 -16.59
N GLU A 109 -16.34 -14.28 -15.43
CA GLU A 109 -16.34 -13.57 -14.14
C GLU A 109 -14.92 -13.11 -13.84
N CYS A 110 -14.76 -11.80 -13.78
CA CYS A 110 -13.51 -11.18 -13.46
C CYS A 110 -13.02 -11.60 -12.07
N PHE A 111 -11.78 -12.08 -11.97
CA PHE A 111 -11.16 -12.44 -10.70
C PHE A 111 -10.68 -11.17 -9.98
N ARG A 112 -11.38 -10.77 -8.91
CA ARG A 112 -11.13 -9.53 -8.19
C ARG A 112 -10.32 -9.76 -6.93
N VAL A 113 -9.26 -8.99 -6.79
CA VAL A 113 -8.38 -8.98 -5.62
C VAL A 113 -8.33 -7.58 -5.04
N TRP A 114 -8.47 -7.44 -3.74
CA TRP A 114 -8.30 -6.17 -3.03
C TRP A 114 -7.10 -6.23 -2.09
N SER A 115 -6.08 -5.38 -2.32
CA SER A 115 -4.94 -5.14 -1.44
C SER A 115 -5.24 -3.93 -0.56
N VAL A 116 -5.40 -4.14 0.74
CA VAL A 116 -5.76 -3.14 1.76
C VAL A 116 -4.51 -2.60 2.44
N GLY A 117 -4.31 -1.28 2.43
CA GLY A 117 -3.08 -0.66 2.91
C GLY A 117 -1.90 -0.95 1.96
N CYS A 118 -2.14 -0.77 0.65
CA CYS A 118 -1.18 -1.14 -0.41
C CYS A 118 0.07 -0.28 -0.46
N ALA A 119 0.14 0.79 0.32
CA ALA A 119 1.24 1.77 0.33
C ALA A 119 1.59 2.24 -1.09
N SER A 120 2.86 2.23 -1.47
CA SER A 120 3.31 2.64 -2.80
C SER A 120 3.17 1.54 -3.88
N GLY A 121 2.29 0.54 -3.68
CA GLY A 121 1.76 -0.35 -4.71
C GLY A 121 2.57 -1.60 -5.00
N GLN A 122 3.67 -1.89 -4.29
CA GLN A 122 4.53 -3.04 -4.59
C GLN A 122 3.78 -4.39 -4.48
N GLU A 123 2.88 -4.55 -3.49
CA GLU A 123 2.07 -5.76 -3.36
C GLU A 123 1.09 -5.92 -4.52
N VAL A 124 0.41 -4.84 -4.90
CA VAL A 124 -0.53 -4.81 -6.03
C VAL A 124 0.16 -5.19 -7.34
N TRP A 125 1.32 -4.57 -7.61
CA TRP A 125 2.09 -4.87 -8.82
C TRP A 125 2.68 -6.30 -8.79
N THR A 126 3.07 -6.80 -7.62
CA THR A 126 3.52 -8.19 -7.45
C THR A 126 2.39 -9.17 -7.82
N LEU A 127 1.18 -8.93 -7.34
CA LEU A 127 0.00 -9.73 -7.69
C LEU A 127 -0.29 -9.68 -9.19
N ALA A 128 -0.26 -8.47 -9.79
CA ALA A 128 -0.48 -8.31 -11.22
C ALA A 128 0.57 -9.08 -12.06
N MET A 129 1.85 -9.00 -11.67
CA MET A 129 2.92 -9.77 -12.32
C MET A 129 2.68 -11.28 -12.20
N SER A 130 2.27 -11.75 -11.02
CA SER A 130 2.06 -13.17 -10.74
C SER A 130 0.88 -13.72 -11.55
N LEU A 131 -0.28 -13.04 -11.54
CA LEU A 131 -1.46 -13.45 -12.30
C LEU A 131 -1.22 -13.39 -13.82
N ALA A 132 -0.59 -12.33 -14.32
CA ALA A 132 -0.25 -12.20 -15.73
C ALA A 132 0.81 -13.21 -16.20
N SER A 133 1.71 -13.64 -15.31
CA SER A 133 2.70 -14.68 -15.62
C SER A 133 2.04 -16.04 -15.92
N GLU A 134 0.92 -16.32 -15.27
CA GLU A 134 0.07 -17.51 -15.50
C GLU A 134 -0.91 -17.33 -16.68
N GLN A 135 -0.75 -16.27 -17.48
CA GLN A 135 -1.57 -15.97 -18.65
C GLN A 135 -3.06 -15.74 -18.34
N LEU A 136 -3.40 -15.43 -17.09
CA LEU A 136 -4.74 -15.03 -16.71
C LEU A 136 -5.08 -13.68 -17.35
N LYS A 137 -6.23 -13.58 -18.03
CA LYS A 137 -6.61 -12.40 -18.82
C LYS A 137 -7.68 -11.54 -18.13
N ASN A 138 -8.59 -12.18 -17.38
CA ASN A 138 -9.74 -11.50 -16.79
C ASN A 138 -9.58 -11.38 -15.27
N PHE A 139 -8.76 -10.43 -14.82
CA PHE A 139 -8.58 -10.13 -13.41
C PHE A 139 -8.47 -8.62 -13.18
N GLU A 140 -8.87 -8.19 -11.99
CA GLU A 140 -8.76 -6.83 -11.51
C GLU A 140 -8.17 -6.80 -10.11
N ILE A 141 -7.25 -5.88 -9.85
CA ILE A 141 -6.65 -5.69 -8.54
C ILE A 141 -6.93 -4.27 -8.08
N LEU A 142 -7.65 -4.15 -6.98
CA LEU A 142 -7.87 -2.89 -6.29
C LEU A 142 -6.81 -2.71 -5.20
N GLY A 143 -6.00 -1.66 -5.30
CA GLY A 143 -5.10 -1.22 -4.24
C GLY A 143 -5.71 -0.04 -3.50
N THR A 144 -5.77 -0.08 -2.17
CA THR A 144 -6.25 1.06 -1.38
C THR A 144 -5.29 1.44 -0.28
N ASP A 145 -5.16 2.73 -0.04
CA ASP A 145 -4.38 3.29 1.07
C ASP A 145 -4.97 4.62 1.53
N VAL A 146 -4.66 5.05 2.73
CA VAL A 146 -5.03 6.35 3.26
C VAL A 146 -4.01 7.44 2.93
N SER A 147 -2.81 7.06 2.46
CA SER A 147 -1.78 7.99 1.98
C SER A 147 -1.93 8.26 0.49
N GLU A 148 -2.37 9.47 0.14
CA GLU A 148 -2.48 9.89 -1.26
C GLU A 148 -1.11 9.96 -1.94
N LYS A 149 -0.09 10.43 -1.22
CA LYS A 149 1.30 10.45 -1.72
C LYS A 149 1.82 9.04 -2.07
N ALA A 150 1.46 8.03 -1.28
CA ALA A 150 1.83 6.65 -1.57
C ALA A 150 1.08 6.14 -2.81
N LEU A 151 -0.22 6.45 -2.94
CA LEU A 151 -1.03 6.08 -4.08
C LEU A 151 -0.58 6.77 -5.38
N GLU A 152 -0.15 8.03 -5.34
CA GLU A 152 0.45 8.69 -6.50
C GLU A 152 1.67 7.91 -7.03
N LYS A 153 2.56 7.50 -6.13
CA LYS A 153 3.71 6.66 -6.47
C LYS A 153 3.27 5.30 -7.02
N ALA A 154 2.25 4.69 -6.43
CA ALA A 154 1.69 3.42 -6.89
C ALA A 154 1.12 3.53 -8.31
N ARG A 155 0.35 4.60 -8.61
CA ARG A 155 -0.21 4.87 -9.95
C ARG A 155 0.87 5.13 -10.99
N LEU A 156 1.93 5.86 -10.63
CA LEU A 156 3.09 6.05 -11.51
C LEU A 156 3.74 4.71 -11.84
N GLY A 157 3.79 3.78 -10.90
CA GLY A 157 4.42 2.47 -11.09
C GLY A 157 5.91 2.57 -11.41
N GLN A 158 6.57 3.62 -10.93
CA GLN A 158 8.00 3.89 -11.13
C GLN A 158 8.75 3.71 -9.82
N TYR A 159 9.86 2.99 -9.88
CA TYR A 159 10.63 2.58 -8.71
C TYR A 159 12.13 2.67 -8.96
N ASP A 160 12.88 2.86 -7.86
CA ASP A 160 14.35 2.85 -7.88
C ASP A 160 14.92 1.51 -8.37
N LYS A 161 16.02 1.55 -9.09
CA LYS A 161 16.74 0.38 -9.63
C LYS A 161 16.98 -0.70 -8.56
N ARG A 162 17.25 -0.30 -7.31
CA ARG A 162 17.52 -1.24 -6.21
C ARG A 162 16.30 -2.13 -5.90
N GLN A 163 15.09 -1.62 -6.08
CA GLN A 163 13.88 -2.41 -5.85
C GLN A 163 13.67 -3.49 -6.93
N ARG A 164 14.21 -3.30 -8.14
CA ARG A 164 14.15 -4.31 -9.20
C ARG A 164 14.88 -5.60 -8.81
N CYS A 165 15.95 -5.50 -8.03
CA CYS A 165 16.70 -6.66 -7.56
C CYS A 165 15.89 -7.56 -6.60
N THR A 166 14.82 -7.06 -6.00
CA THR A 166 13.92 -7.86 -5.15
C THR A 166 12.88 -8.65 -5.96
N ILE A 167 12.75 -8.38 -7.27
CA ILE A 167 11.82 -9.05 -8.16
C ILE A 167 12.51 -10.30 -8.72
N PRO A 168 11.93 -11.52 -8.56
CA PRO A 168 12.49 -12.74 -9.13
C PRO A 168 12.67 -12.61 -10.65
N GLN A 169 13.73 -13.22 -11.17
CA GLN A 169 14.19 -13.00 -12.54
C GLN A 169 13.10 -13.25 -13.61
N HIS A 170 12.26 -14.26 -13.43
CA HIS A 170 11.20 -14.61 -14.38
C HIS A 170 10.04 -13.58 -14.41
N PHE A 171 9.89 -12.74 -13.39
CA PHE A 171 8.94 -11.62 -13.37
C PHE A 171 9.54 -10.30 -13.90
N GLN A 172 10.86 -10.20 -14.05
CA GLN A 172 11.51 -8.98 -14.54
C GLN A 172 11.11 -8.60 -15.99
N LYS A 173 10.53 -9.53 -16.75
CA LYS A 173 9.88 -9.26 -18.05
C LYS A 173 8.75 -8.22 -17.96
N PHE A 174 8.19 -8.00 -16.78
CA PHE A 174 7.15 -7.00 -16.50
C PHE A 174 7.72 -5.67 -16.03
N THR A 175 9.03 -5.48 -16.14
CA THR A 175 9.71 -4.22 -15.79
C THR A 175 10.36 -3.62 -17.03
N GLN A 176 10.23 -2.30 -17.19
CA GLN A 176 10.84 -1.55 -18.28
C GLN A 176 11.75 -0.45 -17.72
N PRO A 177 12.91 -0.15 -18.33
CA PRO A 177 13.69 1.02 -17.94
C PRO A 177 12.88 2.30 -18.20
N VAL A 178 13.03 3.29 -17.31
CA VAL A 178 12.54 4.64 -17.58
C VAL A 178 13.64 5.36 -18.30
N GLU A 179 13.38 5.80 -19.53
CA GLU A 179 14.30 6.66 -20.26
C GLU A 179 14.39 8.00 -19.52
N SER A 180 15.59 8.35 -19.07
CA SER A 180 15.85 9.68 -18.53
C SER A 180 15.82 10.67 -19.72
N ASN A 181 14.82 11.57 -19.73
CA ASN A 181 14.87 12.75 -20.61
C ASN A 181 15.96 13.72 -20.07
N ASP A 182 17.22 13.34 -20.15
CA ASP A 182 18.38 14.15 -19.75
C ASP A 182 18.85 15.13 -20.83
N ASP A 183 17.98 15.52 -21.76
CA ASP A 183 18.33 16.54 -22.78
C ASP A 183 18.26 18.00 -22.27
N LEU A 184 18.08 18.23 -20.95
CA LEU A 184 17.98 19.59 -20.40
C LEU A 184 19.06 19.96 -19.37
N SER A 185 20.04 19.07 -19.06
CA SER A 185 21.07 19.38 -18.06
C SER A 185 22.37 20.02 -18.61
N ASP A 186 22.52 20.18 -19.91
CA ASP A 186 23.74 20.74 -20.53
C ASP A 186 23.80 22.29 -20.58
N ILE A 187 22.86 23.02 -19.94
CA ILE A 187 22.83 24.49 -20.00
C ILE A 187 23.36 25.17 -18.73
N VAL A 188 23.64 24.45 -17.64
CA VAL A 188 24.22 25.07 -16.42
C VAL A 188 25.54 24.39 -16.06
N GLY A 189 26.64 24.99 -16.50
CA GLY A 189 27.98 24.56 -16.20
C GLY A 189 28.29 24.62 -14.70
N SER A 190 28.54 23.46 -14.09
CA SER A 190 29.19 23.34 -12.76
C SER A 190 30.51 22.63 -12.91
N PRO A 191 31.58 23.05 -12.19
CA PRO A 191 32.95 22.60 -12.44
C PRO A 191 33.19 21.15 -12.01
N LYS A 192 33.87 20.38 -12.88
CA LYS A 192 34.27 18.99 -12.67
C LYS A 192 35.33 18.89 -11.58
N ASN A 193 35.00 18.33 -10.43
CA ASN A 193 35.98 17.89 -9.47
C ASN A 193 36.46 16.46 -9.85
N LYS A 194 37.74 16.36 -10.24
CA LYS A 194 38.45 15.11 -10.45
C LYS A 194 38.91 14.54 -9.10
N GLY A 195 38.29 13.48 -8.64
CA GLY A 195 38.73 12.63 -7.52
C GLY A 195 38.84 11.18 -8.01
N SER A 196 40.05 10.63 -7.94
CA SER A 196 40.41 9.28 -8.29
C SER A 196 39.75 8.25 -7.40
N ASP A 197 39.08 7.22 -7.97
CA ASP A 197 39.33 5.81 -7.67
C ASP A 197 38.43 4.95 -8.54
N GLY A 198 39.02 4.03 -9.28
CA GLY A 198 38.45 3.25 -10.35
C GLY A 198 37.46 2.17 -9.86
N ILE A 199 36.19 2.45 -9.96
CA ILE A 199 35.12 1.49 -10.24
C ILE A 199 34.28 2.17 -11.32
N GLU A 200 34.36 1.69 -12.55
CA GLU A 200 33.44 2.09 -13.62
C GLU A 200 32.03 1.67 -13.25
N HIS A 201 31.32 2.54 -12.52
CA HIS A 201 29.87 2.49 -12.48
C HIS A 201 29.40 2.93 -13.87
N ASP A 202 28.76 2.01 -14.56
CA ASP A 202 28.02 2.23 -15.80
C ASP A 202 27.05 3.41 -15.61
N ARG A 203 27.51 4.63 -15.96
CA ARG A 203 26.76 5.89 -15.77
C ARG A 203 25.57 6.01 -16.68
N ASN A 204 25.37 5.08 -17.61
CA ASN A 204 24.29 5.05 -18.58
C ASN A 204 23.12 4.13 -18.21
N SER A 205 23.15 3.51 -17.04
CA SER A 205 22.08 2.61 -16.61
C SER A 205 20.97 3.43 -15.96
N PRO A 206 19.71 3.36 -16.44
CA PRO A 206 18.60 4.17 -15.90
C PRO A 206 18.46 3.97 -14.39
N SER A 207 18.35 5.06 -13.65
CA SER A 207 18.24 5.05 -12.18
C SER A 207 16.90 4.50 -11.69
N HIS A 208 15.88 4.51 -12.57
CA HIS A 208 14.53 4.07 -12.31
C HIS A 208 14.04 3.08 -13.36
N TRP A 209 13.06 2.28 -12.96
CA TRP A 209 12.31 1.40 -13.84
C TRP A 209 10.81 1.57 -13.59
N GLN A 210 9.99 1.17 -14.54
CA GLN A 210 8.54 1.22 -14.46
C GLN A 210 7.91 -0.14 -14.73
N VAL A 211 6.70 -0.31 -14.20
CA VAL A 211 5.87 -1.47 -14.47
C VAL A 211 5.41 -1.47 -15.93
N ALA A 212 5.44 -2.63 -16.58
CA ALA A 212 5.03 -2.78 -17.98
C ALA A 212 3.58 -2.30 -18.20
N PRO A 213 3.29 -1.55 -19.28
CA PRO A 213 1.97 -0.99 -19.57
C PRO A 213 0.84 -2.02 -19.58
N LEU A 214 1.12 -3.25 -20.01
CA LEU A 214 0.13 -4.32 -20.09
C LEU A 214 -0.51 -4.68 -18.73
N LEU A 215 0.15 -4.41 -17.61
CA LEU A 215 -0.41 -4.67 -16.28
C LEU A 215 -1.33 -3.54 -15.80
N ARG A 216 -1.22 -2.35 -16.37
CA ARG A 216 -1.93 -1.15 -15.88
C ARG A 216 -3.44 -1.24 -16.04
N SER A 217 -3.92 -1.95 -17.07
CA SER A 217 -5.35 -2.16 -17.31
C SER A 217 -6.03 -3.06 -16.28
N HIS A 218 -5.24 -3.81 -15.52
CA HIS A 218 -5.73 -4.73 -14.49
C HIS A 218 -5.70 -4.17 -13.07
N VAL A 219 -5.20 -2.94 -12.90
CA VAL A 219 -4.91 -2.40 -11.57
C VAL A 219 -5.57 -1.03 -11.39
N ASN A 220 -6.24 -0.84 -10.26
CA ASN A 220 -6.79 0.44 -9.85
C ASN A 220 -6.31 0.80 -8.45
N PHE A 221 -5.99 2.09 -8.21
CA PHE A 221 -5.57 2.62 -6.93
C PHE A 221 -6.54 3.69 -6.45
N VAL A 222 -7.17 3.46 -5.30
CA VAL A 222 -8.20 4.32 -4.74
C VAL A 222 -7.83 4.74 -3.31
N TRP A 223 -7.99 6.02 -3.02
CA TRP A 223 -7.89 6.50 -1.65
C TRP A 223 -9.00 5.90 -0.79
N HIS A 224 -8.64 5.30 0.33
CA HIS A 224 -9.59 4.69 1.22
C HIS A 224 -9.06 4.65 2.65
N ASN A 225 -9.83 5.20 3.57
CA ASN A 225 -9.57 5.05 5.00
C ASN A 225 -10.33 3.82 5.53
N VAL A 226 -9.61 2.72 5.72
CA VAL A 226 -10.20 1.45 6.21
C VAL A 226 -10.83 1.58 7.61
N PHE A 227 -10.47 2.63 8.36
CA PHE A 227 -11.02 2.91 9.67
C PHE A 227 -12.48 3.43 9.59
N THR A 228 -12.87 4.05 8.49
CA THR A 228 -14.25 4.50 8.25
C THR A 228 -15.16 3.34 7.80
N GLN A 229 -16.47 3.61 7.71
CA GLN A 229 -17.44 2.61 7.24
C GLN A 229 -17.67 2.63 5.72
N GLU A 230 -17.04 3.56 5.02
CA GLU A 230 -17.13 3.67 3.57
C GLU A 230 -16.49 2.46 2.88
N LYS A 231 -17.06 2.06 1.75
CA LYS A 231 -16.54 0.97 0.93
C LYS A 231 -15.82 1.55 -0.27
N PRO A 232 -14.64 1.04 -0.65
CA PRO A 232 -13.91 1.54 -1.81
C PRO A 232 -14.52 1.08 -3.15
N THR A 233 -15.36 0.04 -3.11
CA THR A 233 -16.06 -0.52 -4.27
C THR A 233 -17.36 -1.19 -3.84
N SER A 234 -18.32 -1.31 -4.77
CA SER A 234 -19.56 -2.09 -4.59
C SER A 234 -19.34 -3.60 -4.82
N ASP A 235 -18.28 -3.97 -5.55
CA ASP A 235 -18.04 -5.33 -5.99
C ASP A 235 -17.44 -6.19 -4.88
N LEU A 236 -17.94 -7.41 -4.73
CA LEU A 236 -17.36 -8.41 -3.86
C LEU A 236 -16.04 -8.90 -4.43
N GLN A 237 -15.08 -9.14 -3.53
CA GLN A 237 -13.74 -9.57 -3.89
C GLN A 237 -13.55 -11.06 -3.65
N GLN A 238 -12.98 -11.78 -4.60
CA GLN A 238 -12.64 -13.19 -4.41
C GLN A 238 -11.46 -13.36 -3.46
N VAL A 239 -10.55 -12.38 -3.43
CA VAL A 239 -9.48 -12.34 -2.42
C VAL A 239 -9.33 -10.92 -1.87
N ILE A 240 -9.18 -10.83 -0.55
CA ILE A 240 -8.78 -9.60 0.13
C ILE A 240 -7.47 -9.87 0.85
N ILE A 241 -6.44 -9.08 0.55
CA ILE A 241 -5.15 -9.13 1.24
C ILE A 241 -5.05 -7.93 2.16
N CYS A 242 -4.81 -8.18 3.45
CA CYS A 242 -4.63 -7.15 4.45
C CYS A 242 -3.44 -7.56 5.35
N GLN A 243 -2.24 -7.18 4.96
CA GLN A 243 -1.01 -7.62 5.62
C GLN A 243 -0.21 -6.44 6.19
N ASN A 244 0.34 -6.62 7.39
CA ASN A 244 1.20 -5.66 8.06
C ASN A 244 0.56 -4.27 8.32
N MET A 245 -0.77 -4.20 8.31
CA MET A 245 -1.52 -2.99 8.55
C MET A 245 -2.27 -3.03 9.88
N LEU A 246 -2.86 -4.18 10.24
CA LEU A 246 -3.70 -4.30 11.44
C LEU A 246 -2.94 -4.00 12.74
N LEU A 247 -1.63 -4.18 12.75
CA LEU A 247 -0.77 -3.89 13.91
C LEU A 247 -0.82 -2.42 14.38
N TYR A 248 -1.25 -1.50 13.52
CA TYR A 248 -1.38 -0.07 13.85
C TYR A 248 -2.70 0.28 14.53
N PHE A 249 -3.65 -0.66 14.65
CA PHE A 249 -4.98 -0.43 15.20
C PHE A 249 -5.16 -1.11 16.56
N ARG A 250 -6.04 -0.55 17.40
CA ARG A 250 -6.46 -1.23 18.64
C ARG A 250 -7.23 -2.51 18.32
N LYS A 251 -7.20 -3.47 19.24
CA LYS A 251 -7.83 -4.79 19.03
C LYS A 251 -9.33 -4.71 18.69
N PHE A 252 -10.06 -3.75 19.24
CA PHE A 252 -11.48 -3.58 18.91
C PHE A 252 -11.65 -2.99 17.50
N ASP A 253 -10.82 -2.02 17.10
CA ASP A 253 -10.81 -1.47 15.73
C ASP A 253 -10.44 -2.54 14.71
N GLN A 254 -9.44 -3.39 15.03
CA GLN A 254 -9.09 -4.54 14.19
C GLN A 254 -10.30 -5.46 13.96
N ARG A 255 -11.14 -5.73 14.99
CA ARG A 255 -12.35 -6.55 14.83
C ARG A 255 -13.35 -5.89 13.88
N ASP A 256 -13.57 -4.59 14.01
CA ASP A 256 -14.50 -3.86 13.17
C ASP A 256 -14.01 -3.76 11.72
N ILE A 257 -12.72 -3.53 11.50
CA ILE A 257 -12.07 -3.59 10.20
C ILE A 257 -12.25 -4.98 9.58
N LEU A 258 -11.88 -6.05 10.29
CA LEU A 258 -12.01 -7.43 9.80
C LEU A 258 -13.45 -7.82 9.49
N LYS A 259 -14.43 -7.34 10.27
CA LYS A 259 -15.85 -7.53 9.99
C LYS A 259 -16.24 -6.88 8.66
N ARG A 260 -15.82 -5.64 8.41
CA ARG A 260 -16.08 -4.95 7.13
C ARG A 260 -15.39 -5.63 5.95
N LEU A 261 -14.11 -6.03 6.10
CA LEU A 261 -13.40 -6.78 5.07
C LEU A 261 -14.09 -8.11 4.76
N SER A 262 -14.52 -8.85 5.80
CA SER A 262 -15.25 -10.10 5.58
C SER A 262 -16.58 -9.90 4.85
N ALA A 263 -17.25 -8.76 5.05
CA ALA A 263 -18.49 -8.43 4.33
C ALA A 263 -18.25 -8.08 2.86
N GLN A 264 -17.05 -7.61 2.49
CA GLN A 264 -16.65 -7.36 1.10
C GLN A 264 -16.06 -8.60 0.39
N CYS A 265 -15.82 -9.68 1.13
CA CYS A 265 -15.34 -10.93 0.57
C CYS A 265 -16.50 -11.76 -0.02
N ALA A 266 -16.35 -12.25 -1.23
CA ALA A 266 -17.32 -13.16 -1.87
C ALA A 266 -17.40 -14.49 -1.12
N VAL A 267 -18.55 -15.14 -1.14
CA VAL A 267 -18.70 -16.50 -0.57
C VAL A 267 -17.78 -17.45 -1.34
N GLY A 268 -17.03 -18.29 -0.61
CA GLY A 268 -15.99 -19.13 -1.17
C GLY A 268 -14.64 -18.43 -1.38
N GLY A 269 -14.60 -17.10 -1.30
CA GLY A 269 -13.39 -16.28 -1.39
C GLY A 269 -12.56 -16.29 -0.09
N TYR A 270 -11.46 -15.54 -0.09
CA TYR A 270 -10.47 -15.58 0.99
C TYR A 270 -10.06 -14.20 1.48
N LEU A 271 -9.86 -14.10 2.80
CA LEU A 271 -9.15 -13.01 3.46
C LEU A 271 -7.78 -13.51 3.90
N VAL A 272 -6.72 -12.88 3.38
CA VAL A 272 -5.32 -13.22 3.63
C VAL A 272 -4.71 -12.13 4.54
N LEU A 273 -4.20 -12.55 5.70
CA LEU A 273 -3.61 -11.68 6.71
C LEU A 273 -2.12 -11.99 6.87
N ALA A 274 -1.36 -11.07 7.46
CA ALA A 274 0.02 -11.38 7.81
C ALA A 274 0.10 -12.49 8.87
N PRO A 275 1.15 -13.32 8.85
CA PRO A 275 1.40 -14.28 9.91
C PRO A 275 1.37 -13.62 11.30
N GLY A 276 0.57 -14.16 12.21
CA GLY A 276 0.46 -13.63 13.58
C GLY A 276 -0.58 -12.51 13.77
N GLU A 277 -1.12 -11.90 12.71
CA GLU A 277 -2.20 -10.92 12.84
C GLU A 277 -3.54 -11.58 13.19
N ALA A 278 -4.41 -10.84 13.88
CA ALA A 278 -5.80 -11.22 14.19
C ALA A 278 -6.01 -12.60 14.80
N LEU A 279 -5.06 -13.12 15.57
CA LEU A 279 -5.16 -14.45 16.21
C LEU A 279 -6.36 -14.58 17.16
N PHE A 280 -6.91 -13.46 17.63
CA PHE A 280 -8.10 -13.38 18.48
C PHE A 280 -9.42 -13.46 17.71
N TRP A 281 -9.40 -13.30 16.38
CA TRP A 281 -10.61 -13.19 15.56
C TRP A 281 -11.29 -14.54 15.36
N ARG A 282 -12.61 -14.60 15.59
CA ARG A 282 -13.42 -15.83 15.49
C ARG A 282 -14.80 -15.47 14.92
N PRO A 283 -14.89 -15.12 13.63
CA PRO A 283 -16.16 -14.78 13.00
C PRO A 283 -16.96 -16.05 12.68
N SER A 284 -18.30 -15.92 12.69
CA SER A 284 -19.19 -17.04 12.32
C SER A 284 -19.26 -17.30 10.81
N ASN A 285 -18.97 -16.28 10.00
CA ASN A 285 -19.09 -16.31 8.54
C ASN A 285 -17.75 -16.57 7.81
N MET A 286 -16.68 -16.83 8.55
CA MET A 286 -15.37 -17.17 7.97
C MET A 286 -14.79 -18.38 8.70
N ARG A 287 -14.13 -19.25 7.97
CA ARG A 287 -13.42 -20.43 8.47
C ARG A 287 -11.92 -20.27 8.26
N ARG A 288 -11.14 -20.41 9.33
CA ARG A 288 -9.68 -20.40 9.20
C ARG A 288 -9.21 -21.66 8.46
N ILE A 289 -8.38 -21.49 7.45
CA ILE A 289 -7.72 -22.58 6.73
C ILE A 289 -6.37 -22.83 7.41
N VAL A 290 -6.08 -24.12 7.66
CA VAL A 290 -4.79 -24.52 8.22
C VAL A 290 -3.75 -24.46 7.12
N HIS A 291 -2.77 -23.60 7.28
CA HIS A 291 -1.63 -23.46 6.37
C HIS A 291 -0.36 -23.14 7.18
N SER A 292 0.77 -23.68 6.74
CA SER A 292 2.03 -23.58 7.50
C SER A 292 2.65 -22.18 7.47
N GLN A 293 2.43 -21.41 6.42
CA GLN A 293 3.14 -20.17 6.14
C GLN A 293 2.24 -18.94 6.05
N ILE A 294 0.91 -19.10 5.85
CA ILE A 294 -0.02 -17.98 5.69
C ILE A 294 -1.15 -18.02 6.72
N ASN A 295 -1.71 -16.85 7.02
CA ASN A 295 -2.88 -16.69 7.85
C ASN A 295 -4.07 -16.37 6.95
N VAL A 296 -4.86 -17.38 6.62
CA VAL A 296 -5.93 -17.28 5.61
C VAL A 296 -7.26 -17.77 6.16
N TRP A 297 -8.33 -17.05 5.76
CA TRP A 297 -9.70 -17.29 6.18
C TRP A 297 -10.60 -17.37 4.96
N GLN A 298 -11.39 -18.43 4.85
CA GLN A 298 -12.36 -18.60 3.79
C GLN A 298 -13.74 -18.10 4.20
N LYS A 299 -14.39 -17.33 3.33
CA LYS A 299 -15.78 -16.92 3.49
C LYS A 299 -16.71 -18.10 3.26
N ILE A 300 -17.51 -18.48 4.27
CA ILE A 300 -18.38 -19.67 4.23
C ILE A 300 -19.87 -19.33 4.14
N SER A 301 -20.25 -18.11 4.46
CA SER A 301 -21.64 -17.64 4.35
C SER A 301 -21.69 -16.11 4.19
N ALA A 302 -22.80 -15.60 3.71
CA ALA A 302 -23.04 -14.17 3.52
C ALA A 302 -22.92 -13.36 4.83
#